data_dc8e895d8687303e0ac50cb7e95215c2
#
_entry.id   dc8e895d8687303e0ac50cb7e95215c2
#
_cell.length_a   1.000
_cell.length_b   1.000
_cell.length_c   1.000
_cell.angle_alpha   90.00
_cell.angle_beta   90.00
_cell.angle_gamma   90.00
#
_symmetry.space_group_name_H-M   'P 1'
#
loop_
_entity.id
_entity.type
_entity.pdbx_description
1 polymer ?
#
loop_
_entity_poly.entity_id
_entity_poly.type
_entity_poly.pdbx_seq_one_letter_code
_entity_poly.pdbx_strand_id
1 'polypeptide(L)' 'MKVSDNMNQFEVINNTIDYYKNLQAIKRANICENKVLDYEIKITKVKLESFGINLHDLEFES' A
#
# COMPACT_ATOMS: atom_id res chain seq x y z
N MET A 1 -11.13 16.87 -15.65
CA MET A 1 -11.12 16.78 -14.93
C MET A 1 -10.35 17.01 -14.23
N LYS A 2 -10.30 17.22 -13.57
CA LYS A 2 -9.50 17.45 -12.90
C LYS A 2 -9.64 17.04 -11.67
N VAL A 3 -9.88 15.87 -11.45
CA VAL A 3 -9.91 15.29 -10.19
C VAL A 3 -8.69 15.62 -9.42
N SER A 4 -7.61 15.65 -10.11
CA SER A 4 -6.36 15.92 -9.47
C SER A 4 -6.35 17.28 -8.82
N ASP A 5 -7.25 18.12 -9.20
CA ASP A 5 -7.31 19.43 -8.60
C ASP A 5 -7.74 19.36 -7.17
N ASN A 6 -8.50 18.34 -6.81
CA ASN A 6 -9.05 18.26 -5.49
C ASN A 6 -8.26 17.37 -4.56
N MET A 7 -7.38 16.58 -5.11
CA MET A 7 -6.62 15.67 -4.28
C MET A 7 -5.16 15.92 -4.54
N ASN A 8 -4.45 16.38 -3.54
CA ASN A 8 -3.04 16.64 -3.73
C ASN A 8 -2.27 15.34 -3.60
N GLN A 9 -1.03 15.39 -4.02
CA GLN A 9 -0.19 14.21 -4.04
C GLN A 9 -0.01 13.61 -2.65
N PHE A 10 0.01 14.47 -1.66
CA PHE A 10 0.18 14.05 -0.29
C PHE A 10 -0.95 13.13 0.15
N GLU A 11 -2.18 13.49 -0.22
CA GLU A 11 -3.33 12.67 0.10
C GLU A 11 -3.28 11.33 -0.61
N VAL A 12 -2.85 11.33 -1.86
CA VAL A 12 -2.77 10.11 -2.62
C VAL A 12 -1.77 9.16 -1.96
N ILE A 13 -0.63 9.71 -1.55
CA ILE A 13 0.40 8.90 -0.91
C ILE A 13 -0.12 8.34 0.41
N ASN A 14 -0.76 9.18 1.21
CA ASN A 14 -1.28 8.73 2.50
C ASN A 14 -2.32 7.64 2.33
N ASN A 15 -3.20 7.80 1.36
CA ASN A 15 -4.23 6.79 1.11
C ASN A 15 -3.60 5.48 0.68
N THR A 16 -2.55 5.56 -0.12
CA THR A 16 -1.88 4.35 -0.58
C THR A 16 -1.16 3.67 0.57
N ILE A 17 -0.56 4.44 1.46
CA ILE A 17 0.10 3.88 2.62
C ILE A 17 -0.91 3.16 3.52
N ASP A 18 -2.06 3.79 3.73
CA ASP A 18 -3.10 3.16 4.54
C ASP A 18 -3.56 1.85 3.92
N TYR A 19 -3.71 1.86 2.62
CA TYR A 19 -4.12 0.67 1.91
C TYR A 19 -3.07 -0.43 2.07
N TYR A 20 -1.81 -0.07 1.94
CA TYR A 20 -0.73 -1.02 2.08
C TYR A 20 -0.70 -1.63 3.47
N LYS A 21 -0.85 -0.81 4.48
CA LYS A 21 -0.86 -1.30 5.86
C LYS A 21 -2.04 -2.23 6.10
N ASN A 22 -3.17 -1.90 5.50
CA ASN A 22 -4.35 -2.73 5.63
C ASN A 22 -4.13 -4.09 4.98
N LEU A 23 -3.50 -4.10 3.81
CA LEU A 23 -3.19 -5.35 3.14
C LEU A 23 -2.24 -6.20 3.97
N GLN A 24 -1.27 -5.56 4.58
CA GLN A 24 -0.32 -6.26 5.42
C GLN A 24 -1.02 -6.89 6.63
N ALA A 25 -1.96 -6.15 7.20
CA ALA A 25 -2.69 -6.67 8.35
C ALA A 25 -3.54 -7.87 7.97
N ILE A 26 -4.16 -7.82 6.80
CA ILE A 26 -4.96 -8.93 6.33
C ILE A 26 -4.08 -10.14 6.10
N LYS A 27 -2.90 -9.92 5.52
CA LYS A 27 -2.00 -11.02 5.26
C LYS A 27 -1.54 -11.68 6.55
N ARG A 28 -1.26 -10.89 7.56
CA ARG A 28 -0.81 -11.46 8.83
C ARG A 28 -1.90 -12.28 9.50
N ALA A 29 -3.15 -11.89 9.28
CA ALA A 29 -4.27 -12.60 9.87
C ALA A 29 -4.64 -13.85 9.09
N ASN A 30 -4.24 -13.93 7.84
CA ASN A 30 -4.56 -15.08 7.00
C ASN A 30 -3.65 -16.24 7.31
N ILE A 31 -4.23 -17.41 7.44
CA ILE A 31 -3.42 -18.60 7.62
C ILE A 31 -3.35 -19.39 6.33
N CYS A 32 -4.14 -19.02 5.35
CA CYS A 32 -4.11 -19.67 4.04
C CYS A 32 -3.45 -18.78 3.05
N GLU A 33 -2.81 -19.40 2.07
CA GLU A 33 -2.21 -18.63 1.01
C GLU A 33 -3.27 -17.95 0.19
N ASN A 34 -3.02 -16.70 -0.15
CA ASN A 34 -3.97 -15.94 -0.96
C ASN A 34 -3.19 -15.20 -2.03
N LYS A 35 -3.24 -15.72 -3.25
CA LYS A 35 -2.44 -15.16 -4.33
C LYS A 35 -2.92 -13.79 -4.75
N VAL A 36 -4.21 -13.55 -4.65
CA VAL A 36 -4.74 -12.24 -5.00
C VAL A 36 -4.22 -11.19 -4.02
N LEU A 37 -4.22 -11.54 -2.75
CA LEU A 37 -3.72 -10.63 -1.73
C LEU A 37 -2.23 -10.36 -1.94
N ASP A 38 -1.46 -11.40 -2.23
CA ASP A 38 -0.04 -11.24 -2.45
C ASP A 38 0.22 -10.35 -3.64
N TYR A 39 -0.59 -10.49 -4.68
CA TYR A 39 -0.44 -9.68 -5.87
C TYR A 39 -0.73 -8.22 -5.55
N GLU A 40 -1.79 -7.97 -4.78
CA GLU A 40 -2.14 -6.60 -4.41
C GLU A 40 -1.04 -5.95 -3.58
N ILE A 41 -0.46 -6.72 -2.69
CA ILE A 41 0.63 -6.22 -1.86
C ILE A 41 1.81 -5.83 -2.75
N LYS A 42 2.13 -6.69 -3.69
CA LYS A 42 3.24 -6.44 -4.57
C LYS A 42 3.03 -5.19 -5.42
N ILE A 43 1.85 -5.05 -5.99
CA ILE A 43 1.53 -3.89 -6.81
C ILE A 43 1.58 -2.61 -5.98
N THR A 44 1.04 -2.67 -4.78
CA THR A 44 1.01 -1.50 -3.92
C THR A 44 2.42 -1.11 -3.51
N LYS A 45 3.28 -2.10 -3.28
CA LYS A 45 4.66 -1.85 -2.98
C LYS A 45 5.34 -1.06 -4.07
N VAL A 46 5.15 -1.52 -5.31
CA VAL A 46 5.75 -0.84 -6.44
C VAL A 46 5.24 0.59 -6.55
N LYS A 47 3.96 0.76 -6.31
CA LYS A 47 3.36 2.09 -6.36
C LYS A 47 3.98 3.01 -5.33
N LEU A 48 4.16 2.52 -4.12
CA LEU A 48 4.75 3.32 -3.06
C LEU A 48 6.20 3.66 -3.37
N GLU A 49 6.92 2.71 -3.94
CA GLU A 49 8.31 2.98 -4.31
C GLU A 49 8.39 4.07 -5.37
N SER A 50 7.43 4.11 -6.26
CA SER A 50 7.43 5.13 -7.29
C SER A 50 7.16 6.52 -6.71
N PHE A 51 6.58 6.57 -5.51
CA PHE A 51 6.40 7.82 -4.81
C PHE A 51 7.64 8.22 -4.01
N GLY A 52 8.64 7.36 -3.97
CA GLY A 52 9.83 7.63 -3.18
C GLY A 52 9.71 7.23 -1.73
N ILE A 53 8.75 6.42 -1.41
CA ILE A 53 8.52 6.01 -0.04
C ILE A 53 9.45 4.85 0.32
N ASN A 54 10.02 4.93 1.50
CA ASN A 54 10.86 3.85 1.99
C ASN A 54 9.99 2.78 2.62
N LEU A 55 9.83 1.68 1.93
CA LEU A 55 8.94 0.61 2.39
C LEU A 55 9.40 -0.01 3.68
N HIS A 56 10.69 0.03 3.91
CA HIS A 56 11.22 -0.55 5.11
C HIS A 56 10.59 0.06 6.36
N ASP A 57 10.26 1.33 6.29
CA ASP A 57 9.65 2.02 7.41
C ASP A 57 8.19 1.69 7.57
N LEU A 58 7.58 1.09 6.56
CA LEU A 58 6.16 0.80 6.59
C LEU A 58 5.85 -0.64 6.90
N GLU A 59 6.85 -1.50 6.86
CA GLU A 59 6.56 -2.92 7.06
C GLU A 59 6.33 -3.22 8.52
N PHE A 60 5.37 -4.09 8.76
CA PHE A 60 5.15 -4.54 10.11
C PHE A 60 6.35 -5.36 10.54
N GLU A 61 6.71 -5.21 11.81
CA GLU A 61 7.76 -6.01 12.28
C GLU A 61 7.25 -7.35 12.49
N SER A 62 7.85 -8.30 12.04
CA SER A 62 7.33 -9.63 12.26
C SER A 62 8.04 -10.36 13.31
#